data_311adab31060dc1c6992e736d54bde45
#
_entry.id   311adab31060dc1c6992e736d54bde45
#
_cell.length_a   1.000
_cell.length_b   1.000
_cell.length_c   1.000
_cell.angle_alpha   90.00
_cell.angle_beta   90.00
_cell.angle_gamma   90.00
#
_symmetry.space_group_name_H-M   'P 1'
#
loop_
_entity.id
_entity.type
_entity.pdbx_description
1 polymer ?
#
loop_
_entity_poly.entity_id
_entity_poly.type
_entity_poly.pdbx_seq_one_letter_code
_entity_poly.pdbx_strand_id
1 'polypeptide(L)'
;MKSVKRHELSREEVWHFDDLYANDEAFLKALAESEEKATEIASYEGRLGSSPEVLLKALKEKEALSLLSSHFLAYSMMKSDVDTKDQEALSLNQRAMAVEVRNGEKLAFFDPEILSLSSEYLDRAFTECRELEKYSVYIKDVRRLKEHTLDKNAEKLLASAQSMASGPYQAFSMLQNADLQFPSVEMNGEEIPVSNARFVPLQTGNNRALRKAVYEAFYKVYQEHRNTFAALFDAQLKQQYFFAKARNYPTAFAASVGEVDVSEKVWEHLISAVHKKISAFHDYVSLRKEMLGLEDLSMYDVYAPMVKDYEYHIDFEEAKEVILKGLKPLGEDYQELLKKAYSEYWIDAKENDGKRVGAYCNPVFGVHPFILMSYQGTMDDLFTLAHELGHAMHSYYSEQKQGFLNSQYKLFVAEVASTTNEVLLLYYLMEQAKNKEEKLYLYNHFLESFKGTFFRQTMLSEFERKAASMLEAGEAITADSLEKVYHDLNSYYFGPDMKIDDLISVEWSRIPHFYYNFYVYQYATSFAVSCAIAKRILAKEEGALEQYKKFLSSGCTNDPVSLLQLAGVDLSTEKPMVDAISMFHSIVQEMRDLYHKV
;
A
#
# COMPACT_ATOMS: atom_id res chain seq x y z
N MET A 1 -5.78 28.18 -14.34
CA MET A 1 -6.82 28.77 -13.45
C MET A 1 -6.15 29.20 -12.15
N LYS A 2 -6.64 30.23 -11.43
CA LYS A 2 -6.14 30.53 -10.06
C LYS A 2 -6.58 29.35 -9.18
N SER A 3 -5.66 28.81 -8.38
CA SER A 3 -5.96 27.80 -7.37
C SER A 3 -6.94 28.39 -6.36
N VAL A 4 -8.01 27.66 -6.02
CA VAL A 4 -9.02 28.05 -5.05
C VAL A 4 -8.39 27.93 -3.65
N LYS A 5 -8.65 28.88 -2.76
CA LYS A 5 -8.18 28.79 -1.38
C LYS A 5 -9.13 27.94 -0.54
N ARG A 6 -8.62 27.24 0.48
CA ARG A 6 -9.43 26.36 1.33
C ARG A 6 -10.67 27.05 1.92
N HIS A 7 -10.55 28.27 2.40
CA HIS A 7 -11.67 29.03 3.01
C HIS A 7 -12.71 29.54 1.99
N GLU A 8 -12.45 29.43 0.68
CA GLU A 8 -13.39 29.78 -0.39
C GLU A 8 -14.30 28.60 -0.77
N LEU A 9 -14.01 27.38 -0.28
CA LEU A 9 -14.81 26.21 -0.50
C LEU A 9 -16.04 26.19 0.41
N SER A 10 -17.17 25.69 -0.09
CA SER A 10 -18.40 25.53 0.69
C SER A 10 -18.26 24.37 1.69
N ARG A 11 -19.10 24.35 2.72
CA ARG A 11 -19.14 23.26 3.69
C ARG A 11 -19.47 21.90 3.04
N GLU A 12 -20.17 21.89 1.93
CA GLU A 12 -20.53 20.67 1.19
C GLU A 12 -19.36 20.09 0.36
N GLU A 13 -18.29 20.84 0.16
CA GLU A 13 -17.10 20.45 -0.63
C GLU A 13 -15.93 19.98 0.24
N VAL A 14 -16.09 20.01 1.59
CA VAL A 14 -14.99 19.80 2.54
C VAL A 14 -15.39 18.86 3.66
N TRP A 15 -14.39 18.25 4.30
CA TRP A 15 -14.59 17.47 5.52
C TRP A 15 -15.15 18.29 6.67
N HIS A 16 -15.96 17.64 7.51
CA HIS A 16 -16.51 18.20 8.73
C HIS A 16 -15.65 17.76 9.95
N PHE A 17 -14.66 18.55 10.32
CA PHE A 17 -13.78 18.25 11.47
C PHE A 17 -14.53 18.26 12.81
N ASP A 18 -15.67 18.90 12.89
CA ASP A 18 -16.56 18.90 14.05
C ASP A 18 -17.19 17.52 14.35
N ASP A 19 -17.11 16.57 13.41
CA ASP A 19 -17.44 15.17 13.65
C ASP A 19 -16.44 14.47 14.59
N LEU A 20 -15.20 14.99 14.69
CA LEU A 20 -14.15 14.51 15.59
C LEU A 20 -14.04 15.39 16.85
N TYR A 21 -13.76 16.67 16.67
CA TYR A 21 -13.66 17.65 17.75
C TYR A 21 -14.38 18.93 17.35
N ALA A 22 -15.24 19.43 18.24
CA ALA A 22 -16.01 20.65 18.00
C ALA A 22 -15.14 21.87 17.63
N ASN A 23 -13.90 21.91 18.11
CA ASN A 23 -12.91 22.94 17.83
C ASN A 23 -11.51 22.54 18.37
N ASP A 24 -10.51 23.37 18.12
CA ASP A 24 -9.14 23.13 18.55
C ASP A 24 -8.97 23.13 20.09
N GLU A 25 -9.84 23.82 20.83
CA GLU A 25 -9.81 23.79 22.30
C GLU A 25 -10.18 22.39 22.84
N ALA A 26 -11.21 21.76 22.25
CA ALA A 26 -11.60 20.39 22.58
C ALA A 26 -10.49 19.38 22.23
N PHE A 27 -9.82 19.58 21.10
CA PHE A 27 -8.64 18.79 20.72
C PHE A 27 -7.49 18.95 21.72
N LEU A 28 -7.14 20.18 22.11
CA LEU A 28 -6.07 20.44 23.09
C LEU A 28 -6.37 19.83 24.46
N LYS A 29 -7.64 19.80 24.86
CA LYS A 29 -8.09 19.14 26.08
C LYS A 29 -7.88 17.61 25.96
N ALA A 30 -8.19 17.02 24.81
CA ALA A 30 -7.95 15.59 24.56
C ALA A 30 -6.46 15.23 24.64
N LEU A 31 -5.55 16.09 24.17
CA LEU A 31 -4.10 15.88 24.34
C LEU A 31 -3.72 15.82 25.83
N ALA A 32 -4.18 16.79 26.63
CA ALA A 32 -3.89 16.82 28.06
C ALA A 32 -4.45 15.58 28.79
N GLU A 33 -5.70 15.18 28.49
CA GLU A 33 -6.33 13.98 29.02
C GLU A 33 -5.53 12.71 28.68
N SER A 34 -4.97 12.63 27.47
CA SER A 34 -4.17 11.48 27.04
C SER A 34 -2.87 11.33 27.87
N GLU A 35 -2.20 12.43 28.21
CA GLU A 35 -0.98 12.41 29.04
C GLU A 35 -1.27 12.01 30.48
N GLU A 36 -2.43 12.42 31.04
CA GLU A 36 -2.92 11.97 32.35
C GLU A 36 -3.19 10.46 32.35
N LYS A 37 -3.96 9.96 31.36
CA LYS A 37 -4.24 8.52 31.20
C LYS A 37 -2.97 7.69 31.04
N ALA A 38 -2.03 8.13 30.23
CA ALA A 38 -0.74 7.46 30.05
C ALA A 38 0.03 7.35 31.37
N THR A 39 -0.04 8.39 32.23
CA THR A 39 0.58 8.37 33.56
C THR A 39 -0.12 7.40 34.52
N GLU A 40 -1.44 7.30 34.44
CA GLU A 40 -2.20 6.31 35.21
C GLU A 40 -1.85 4.88 34.80
N ILE A 41 -1.78 4.60 33.47
CA ILE A 41 -1.41 3.29 32.95
C ILE A 41 0.03 2.92 33.33
N ALA A 42 0.98 3.86 33.35
CA ALA A 42 2.35 3.63 33.79
C ALA A 42 2.44 3.10 35.24
N SER A 43 1.44 3.37 36.10
CA SER A 43 1.38 2.83 37.46
C SER A 43 1.21 1.31 37.52
N TYR A 44 0.83 0.66 36.39
CA TYR A 44 0.73 -0.80 36.31
C TYR A 44 2.07 -1.50 36.05
N GLU A 45 3.16 -0.77 35.77
CA GLU A 45 4.49 -1.38 35.54
C GLU A 45 4.87 -2.33 36.64
N GLY A 46 5.25 -3.56 36.30
CA GLY A 46 5.56 -4.66 37.21
C GLY A 46 4.34 -5.33 37.88
N ARG A 47 3.12 -4.99 37.47
CA ARG A 47 1.89 -5.43 38.12
C ARG A 47 0.87 -6.11 37.19
N LEU A 48 1.09 -6.18 35.88
CA LEU A 48 0.13 -6.78 34.93
C LEU A 48 -0.18 -8.25 35.27
N GLY A 49 0.79 -8.98 35.83
CA GLY A 49 0.64 -10.36 36.26
C GLY A 49 0.12 -10.55 37.69
N SER A 50 -0.24 -9.49 38.42
CA SER A 50 -0.64 -9.60 39.84
C SER A 50 -2.02 -10.24 40.05
N SER A 51 -2.98 -9.95 39.17
CA SER A 51 -4.25 -10.67 39.08
C SER A 51 -4.92 -10.48 37.71
N PRO A 52 -5.88 -11.36 37.33
CA PRO A 52 -6.66 -11.20 36.08
C PRO A 52 -7.42 -9.85 35.99
N GLU A 53 -7.91 -9.34 37.12
CA GLU A 53 -8.65 -8.09 37.20
C GLU A 53 -7.74 -6.89 36.93
N VAL A 54 -6.49 -6.93 37.45
CA VAL A 54 -5.50 -5.87 37.19
C VAL A 54 -5.10 -5.87 35.72
N LEU A 55 -4.86 -7.06 35.15
CA LEU A 55 -4.55 -7.20 33.73
C LEU A 55 -5.69 -6.63 32.87
N LEU A 56 -6.94 -7.03 33.14
CA LEU A 56 -8.12 -6.54 32.42
C LEU A 56 -8.24 -5.02 32.53
N LYS A 57 -8.07 -4.46 33.72
CA LYS A 57 -8.18 -3.01 33.94
C LYS A 57 -7.12 -2.26 33.15
N ALA A 58 -5.86 -2.70 33.20
CA ALA A 58 -4.77 -2.09 32.44
C ALA A 58 -5.00 -2.16 30.93
N LEU A 59 -5.52 -3.29 30.40
CA LEU A 59 -5.86 -3.44 28.98
C LEU A 59 -7.00 -2.50 28.56
N LYS A 60 -8.06 -2.36 29.38
CA LYS A 60 -9.16 -1.42 29.11
C LYS A 60 -8.68 0.04 29.06
N GLU A 61 -7.82 0.43 29.99
CA GLU A 61 -7.26 1.79 30.03
C GLU A 61 -6.32 2.04 28.85
N LYS A 62 -5.48 1.05 28.47
CA LYS A 62 -4.64 1.12 27.26
C LYS A 62 -5.48 1.27 26.00
N GLU A 63 -6.56 0.48 25.85
CA GLU A 63 -7.49 0.57 24.72
C GLU A 63 -8.12 1.97 24.64
N ALA A 64 -8.60 2.50 25.76
CA ALA A 64 -9.21 3.83 25.82
C ALA A 64 -8.21 4.95 25.47
N LEU A 65 -6.95 4.83 25.92
CA LEU A 65 -5.90 5.76 25.54
C LEU A 65 -5.59 5.66 24.04
N SER A 66 -5.43 4.44 23.50
CA SER A 66 -5.14 4.23 22.07
C SER A 66 -6.25 4.77 21.19
N LEU A 67 -7.52 4.62 21.57
CA LEU A 67 -8.65 5.21 20.87
C LEU A 67 -8.59 6.74 20.90
N LEU A 68 -8.32 7.35 22.05
CA LEU A 68 -8.18 8.80 22.18
C LEU A 68 -7.01 9.32 21.32
N SER A 69 -5.86 8.60 21.32
CA SER A 69 -4.71 8.90 20.49
C SER A 69 -5.04 8.85 19.00
N SER A 70 -5.76 7.82 18.56
CA SER A 70 -6.16 7.70 17.14
C SER A 70 -7.01 8.89 16.67
N HIS A 71 -7.90 9.38 17.52
CA HIS A 71 -8.76 10.53 17.20
C HIS A 71 -7.97 11.84 17.09
N PHE A 72 -7.11 12.18 18.07
CA PHE A 72 -6.38 13.43 18.00
C PHE A 72 -5.29 13.43 16.92
N LEU A 73 -4.67 12.28 16.66
CA LEU A 73 -3.72 12.16 15.55
C LEU A 73 -4.42 12.32 14.20
N ALA A 74 -5.57 11.67 14.00
CA ALA A 74 -6.38 11.81 12.79
C ALA A 74 -6.80 13.26 12.55
N TYR A 75 -7.37 13.93 13.56
CA TYR A 75 -7.79 15.32 13.48
C TYR A 75 -6.66 16.25 13.05
N SER A 76 -5.53 16.19 13.75
CA SER A 76 -4.41 17.12 13.50
C SER A 76 -3.71 16.85 12.17
N MET A 77 -3.55 15.60 11.79
CA MET A 77 -2.99 15.20 10.49
C MET A 77 -3.86 15.69 9.34
N MET A 78 -5.15 15.35 9.36
CA MET A 78 -6.09 15.72 8.30
C MET A 78 -6.25 17.23 8.18
N LYS A 79 -6.24 17.96 9.29
CA LYS A 79 -6.27 19.43 9.30
C LYS A 79 -5.04 20.05 8.64
N SER A 80 -3.87 19.45 8.85
CA SER A 80 -2.62 19.84 8.17
C SER A 80 -2.62 19.48 6.69
N ASP A 81 -3.23 18.34 6.29
CA ASP A 81 -3.21 17.83 4.93
C ASP A 81 -4.15 18.58 3.97
N VAL A 82 -5.24 19.15 4.46
CA VAL A 82 -6.15 19.95 3.61
C VAL A 82 -5.59 21.33 3.26
N ASP A 83 -4.61 21.83 4.03
CA ASP A 83 -3.82 23.04 3.72
C ASP A 83 -2.45 22.97 4.40
N THR A 84 -1.44 22.45 3.71
CA THR A 84 -0.07 22.32 4.22
C THR A 84 0.65 23.65 4.43
N LYS A 85 0.04 24.78 4.06
CA LYS A 85 0.55 26.14 4.29
C LYS A 85 0.03 26.72 5.60
N ASP A 86 -0.99 26.13 6.20
CA ASP A 86 -1.56 26.55 7.49
C ASP A 86 -0.60 26.20 8.63
N GLN A 87 0.11 27.23 9.13
CA GLN A 87 1.10 27.08 10.21
C GLN A 87 0.47 26.70 11.55
N GLU A 88 -0.79 27.06 11.78
CA GLU A 88 -1.52 26.70 13.00
C GLU A 88 -1.87 25.21 12.98
N ALA A 89 -2.44 24.70 11.87
CA ALA A 89 -2.71 23.27 11.68
C ALA A 89 -1.43 22.43 11.79
N LEU A 90 -0.33 22.87 11.16
CA LEU A 90 0.97 22.21 11.26
C LEU A 90 1.48 22.15 12.70
N SER A 91 1.35 23.26 13.47
CA SER A 91 1.73 23.31 14.89
C SER A 91 0.89 22.36 15.74
N LEU A 92 -0.42 22.26 15.49
CA LEU A 92 -1.30 21.30 16.19
C LEU A 92 -0.86 19.85 15.93
N ASN A 93 -0.53 19.52 14.68
CA ASN A 93 -0.06 18.17 14.32
C ASN A 93 1.28 17.82 14.99
N GLN A 94 2.24 18.75 15.01
CA GLN A 94 3.52 18.54 15.71
C GLN A 94 3.31 18.33 17.22
N ARG A 95 2.39 19.07 17.85
CA ARG A 95 2.04 18.88 19.26
C ARG A 95 1.41 17.51 19.53
N ALA A 96 0.49 17.05 18.68
CA ALA A 96 -0.11 15.73 18.78
C ALA A 96 0.93 14.62 18.70
N MET A 97 1.82 14.68 17.69
CA MET A 97 2.93 13.73 17.54
C MET A 97 3.87 13.71 18.75
N ALA A 98 4.20 14.87 19.31
CA ALA A 98 5.04 14.95 20.49
C ALA A 98 4.37 14.35 21.75
N VAL A 99 3.05 14.52 21.90
CA VAL A 99 2.27 13.87 22.98
C VAL A 99 2.27 12.36 22.81
N GLU A 100 2.03 11.87 21.59
CA GLU A 100 2.00 10.43 21.32
C GLU A 100 3.35 9.76 21.63
N VAL A 101 4.47 10.39 21.26
CA VAL A 101 5.81 9.90 21.60
C VAL A 101 5.98 9.78 23.12
N ARG A 102 5.62 10.83 23.89
CA ARG A 102 5.73 10.80 25.36
C ARG A 102 4.81 9.76 26.00
N ASN A 103 3.62 9.57 25.47
CA ASN A 103 2.69 8.53 25.91
C ASN A 103 3.27 7.13 25.63
N GLY A 104 3.81 6.91 24.40
CA GLY A 104 4.47 5.66 24.03
C GLY A 104 5.66 5.32 24.94
N GLU A 105 6.49 6.30 25.31
CA GLU A 105 7.59 6.10 26.28
C GLU A 105 7.09 5.59 27.63
N LYS A 106 5.99 6.16 28.15
CA LYS A 106 5.39 5.71 29.43
C LYS A 106 4.84 4.29 29.35
N LEU A 107 4.34 3.86 28.18
CA LEU A 107 3.73 2.55 27.97
C LEU A 107 4.72 1.49 27.46
N ALA A 108 5.99 1.81 27.28
CA ALA A 108 7.01 0.92 26.71
C ALA A 108 7.21 -0.39 27.52
N PHE A 109 6.79 -0.45 28.77
CA PHE A 109 6.83 -1.64 29.62
C PHE A 109 5.76 -2.69 29.28
N PHE A 110 4.66 -2.27 28.62
CA PHE A 110 3.41 -3.04 28.57
C PHE A 110 3.56 -4.37 27.80
N ASP A 111 4.03 -4.31 26.55
CA ASP A 111 4.19 -5.51 25.71
C ASP A 111 5.29 -6.46 26.25
N PRO A 112 6.47 -5.98 26.72
CA PRO A 112 7.44 -6.82 27.42
C PRO A 112 6.89 -7.52 28.67
N GLU A 113 6.02 -6.86 29.42
CA GLU A 113 5.43 -7.47 30.60
C GLU A 113 4.38 -8.54 30.24
N ILE A 114 3.54 -8.30 29.20
CA ILE A 114 2.67 -9.34 28.63
C ILE A 114 3.47 -10.56 28.15
N LEU A 115 4.62 -10.36 27.50
CA LEU A 115 5.52 -11.45 27.07
C LEU A 115 6.08 -12.26 28.26
N SER A 116 6.27 -11.64 29.42
CA SER A 116 6.79 -12.29 30.62
C SER A 116 5.77 -13.20 31.34
N LEU A 117 4.46 -12.99 31.05
CA LEU A 117 3.40 -13.80 31.68
C LEU A 117 3.50 -15.25 31.20
N SER A 118 3.35 -16.20 32.13
CA SER A 118 3.36 -17.63 31.78
C SER A 118 2.06 -18.04 31.08
N SER A 119 2.13 -19.11 30.29
CA SER A 119 0.93 -19.66 29.62
C SER A 119 -0.11 -20.11 30.65
N GLU A 120 0.34 -20.75 31.76
CA GLU A 120 -0.53 -21.22 32.83
C GLU A 120 -1.26 -20.05 33.54
N TYR A 121 -0.57 -18.89 33.70
CA TYR A 121 -1.21 -17.70 34.24
C TYR A 121 -2.30 -17.17 33.28
N LEU A 122 -2.01 -17.08 32.01
CA LEU A 122 -2.96 -16.57 31.00
C LEU A 122 -4.17 -17.50 30.87
N ASP A 123 -3.97 -18.82 30.80
CA ASP A 123 -5.07 -19.80 30.71
C ASP A 123 -6.01 -19.69 31.93
N ARG A 124 -5.43 -19.51 33.10
CA ARG A 124 -6.19 -19.26 34.33
C ARG A 124 -6.91 -17.89 34.25
N ALA A 125 -6.21 -16.85 33.84
CA ALA A 125 -6.76 -15.51 33.76
C ALA A 125 -7.96 -15.43 32.79
N PHE A 126 -7.89 -16.07 31.62
CA PHE A 126 -9.02 -16.16 30.67
C PHE A 126 -10.20 -16.97 31.26
N THR A 127 -9.91 -17.97 32.09
CA THR A 127 -10.96 -18.79 32.78
C THR A 127 -11.66 -17.99 33.89
N GLU A 128 -10.88 -17.30 34.71
CA GLU A 128 -11.36 -16.54 35.87
C GLU A 128 -12.01 -15.21 35.45
N CYS A 129 -11.53 -14.56 34.38
CA CYS A 129 -12.00 -13.28 33.90
C CYS A 129 -12.33 -13.33 32.38
N ARG A 130 -13.56 -13.74 32.04
CA ARG A 130 -14.00 -13.92 30.65
C ARG A 130 -13.92 -12.65 29.79
N GLU A 131 -13.98 -11.47 30.39
CA GLU A 131 -13.83 -10.22 29.64
C GLU A 131 -12.44 -10.07 29.00
N LEU A 132 -11.41 -10.78 29.48
CA LEU A 132 -10.09 -10.85 28.86
C LEU A 132 -10.12 -11.47 27.47
N GLU A 133 -11.12 -12.27 27.12
CA GLU A 133 -11.26 -12.88 25.80
C GLU A 133 -11.26 -11.83 24.67
N LYS A 134 -11.81 -10.65 24.93
CA LYS A 134 -11.74 -9.49 24.01
C LYS A 134 -10.30 -9.14 23.60
N TYR A 135 -9.33 -9.38 24.47
CA TYR A 135 -7.93 -9.03 24.26
C TYR A 135 -7.07 -10.23 23.85
N SER A 136 -7.69 -11.39 23.61
CA SER A 136 -6.98 -12.63 23.25
C SER A 136 -6.15 -12.49 21.98
N VAL A 137 -6.68 -11.80 20.96
CA VAL A 137 -5.99 -11.55 19.70
C VAL A 137 -4.73 -10.71 19.92
N TYR A 138 -4.84 -9.60 20.65
CA TYR A 138 -3.71 -8.73 20.99
C TYR A 138 -2.64 -9.48 21.80
N ILE A 139 -3.04 -10.20 22.87
CA ILE A 139 -2.11 -10.97 23.70
C ILE A 139 -1.42 -12.06 22.86
N LYS A 140 -2.16 -12.75 21.98
CA LYS A 140 -1.60 -13.77 21.08
C LYS A 140 -0.59 -13.15 20.11
N ASP A 141 -0.89 -12.01 19.51
CA ASP A 141 0.00 -11.34 18.56
C ASP A 141 1.30 -10.87 19.22
N VAL A 142 1.22 -10.24 20.41
CA VAL A 142 2.41 -9.90 21.21
C VAL A 142 3.23 -11.15 21.54
N ARG A 143 2.60 -12.24 21.98
CA ARG A 143 3.30 -13.48 22.38
C ARG A 143 3.88 -14.27 21.22
N ARG A 144 3.35 -14.12 20.03
CA ARG A 144 3.87 -14.74 18.81
C ARG A 144 5.34 -14.37 18.57
N LEU A 145 5.73 -13.15 18.94
CA LEU A 145 7.09 -12.64 18.76
C LEU A 145 8.05 -13.02 19.91
N LYS A 146 7.63 -13.84 20.88
CA LYS A 146 8.42 -14.16 22.08
C LYS A 146 9.80 -14.74 21.79
N GLU A 147 9.92 -15.63 20.81
CA GLU A 147 11.21 -16.24 20.42
C GLU A 147 12.14 -15.25 19.68
N HIS A 148 11.57 -14.13 19.23
CA HIS A 148 12.25 -13.05 18.50
C HIS A 148 12.40 -11.78 19.33
N THR A 149 12.01 -11.81 20.60
CA THR A 149 12.18 -10.70 21.54
C THR A 149 13.33 -11.02 22.49
N LEU A 150 14.26 -10.08 22.61
CA LEU A 150 15.44 -10.21 23.43
C LEU A 150 15.20 -9.75 24.87
N ASP A 151 16.21 -9.88 25.73
CA ASP A 151 16.15 -9.30 27.06
C ASP A 151 16.09 -7.75 27.02
N LYS A 152 15.65 -7.14 28.13
CA LYS A 152 15.43 -5.69 28.24
C LYS A 152 16.66 -4.84 27.82
N ASN A 153 17.88 -5.31 28.12
CA ASN A 153 19.09 -4.55 27.80
C ASN A 153 19.44 -4.64 26.32
N ALA A 154 19.29 -5.83 25.74
CA ALA A 154 19.51 -6.03 24.31
C ALA A 154 18.45 -5.30 23.46
N GLU A 155 17.16 -5.32 23.85
CA GLU A 155 16.10 -4.53 23.19
C GLU A 155 16.39 -3.02 23.24
N LYS A 156 16.83 -2.51 24.40
CA LYS A 156 17.21 -1.10 24.55
C LYS A 156 18.39 -0.75 23.63
N LEU A 157 19.38 -1.64 23.48
CA LEU A 157 20.52 -1.45 22.58
C LEU A 157 20.06 -1.43 21.12
N LEU A 158 19.20 -2.39 20.70
CA LEU A 158 18.66 -2.41 19.35
C LEU A 158 17.81 -1.17 19.03
N ALA A 159 16.98 -0.74 19.97
CA ALA A 159 16.20 0.50 19.83
C ALA A 159 17.13 1.72 19.64
N SER A 160 18.23 1.80 20.38
CA SER A 160 19.22 2.86 20.20
C SER A 160 19.94 2.79 18.84
N ALA A 161 20.17 1.56 18.33
CA ALA A 161 20.77 1.36 17.01
C ALA A 161 19.83 1.71 15.86
N GLN A 162 18.52 1.74 16.08
CA GLN A 162 17.52 2.03 15.05
C GLN A 162 17.71 3.43 14.41
N SER A 163 18.18 4.40 15.18
CA SER A 163 18.45 5.74 14.65
C SER A 163 19.61 5.76 13.63
N MET A 164 20.61 4.89 13.79
CA MET A 164 21.68 4.70 12.79
C MET A 164 21.19 3.92 11.58
N ALA A 165 20.28 2.98 11.81
CA ALA A 165 19.72 2.12 10.80
C ALA A 165 18.88 2.86 9.75
N SER A 166 18.33 4.04 10.07
CA SER A 166 17.62 4.89 9.11
C SER A 166 18.56 5.64 8.14
N GLY A 167 19.88 5.66 8.43
CA GLY A 167 20.88 6.40 7.65
C GLY A 167 20.91 6.07 6.15
N PRO A 168 20.93 4.79 5.74
CA PRO A 168 20.94 4.42 4.32
C PRO A 168 19.75 4.98 3.54
N TYR A 169 18.53 4.86 4.08
CA TYR A 169 17.33 5.43 3.46
C TYR A 169 17.36 6.96 3.41
N GLN A 170 17.78 7.62 4.49
CA GLN A 170 17.89 9.08 4.51
C GLN A 170 18.88 9.59 3.46
N ALA A 171 20.06 8.96 3.37
CA ALA A 171 21.06 9.32 2.36
C ALA A 171 20.58 9.03 0.94
N PHE A 172 19.90 7.89 0.71
CA PHE A 172 19.23 7.58 -0.55
C PHE A 172 18.21 8.67 -0.92
N SER A 173 17.35 9.04 0.02
CA SER A 173 16.32 10.06 -0.20
C SER A 173 16.90 11.43 -0.54
N MET A 174 17.96 11.85 0.15
CA MET A 174 18.64 13.11 -0.15
C MET A 174 19.31 13.07 -1.53
N LEU A 175 20.05 12.01 -1.84
CA LEU A 175 20.69 11.84 -3.14
C LEU A 175 19.64 11.91 -4.27
N GLN A 176 18.56 11.11 -4.16
CA GLN A 176 17.55 11.01 -5.20
C GLN A 176 16.71 12.27 -5.39
N ASN A 177 16.34 12.95 -4.31
CA ASN A 177 15.38 14.04 -4.36
C ASN A 177 16.01 15.44 -4.37
N ALA A 178 17.26 15.58 -3.90
CA ALA A 178 17.92 16.87 -3.74
C ALA A 178 19.19 17.01 -4.60
N ASP A 179 20.04 15.98 -4.65
CA ASP A 179 21.39 16.12 -5.20
C ASP A 179 21.48 15.77 -6.68
N LEU A 180 20.67 14.80 -7.17
CA LEU A 180 20.68 14.41 -8.59
C LEU A 180 20.24 15.58 -9.47
N GLN A 181 21.08 15.88 -10.48
CA GLN A 181 20.79 16.89 -11.50
C GLN A 181 20.55 16.20 -12.83
N PHE A 182 19.35 16.35 -13.38
CA PHE A 182 18.99 15.78 -14.67
C PHE A 182 19.18 16.82 -15.77
N PRO A 183 19.80 16.45 -16.92
CA PRO A 183 19.92 17.36 -18.04
C PRO A 183 18.55 17.56 -18.71
N SER A 184 18.35 18.74 -19.31
CA SER A 184 17.24 18.93 -20.25
C SER A 184 17.50 18.21 -21.57
N VAL A 185 16.41 17.84 -22.26
CA VAL A 185 16.44 17.26 -23.60
C VAL A 185 15.94 18.31 -24.61
N GLU A 186 16.70 18.56 -25.65
CA GLU A 186 16.27 19.44 -26.75
C GLU A 186 15.44 18.65 -27.78
N MET A 187 14.24 19.12 -28.08
CA MET A 187 13.36 18.54 -29.09
C MET A 187 12.63 19.63 -29.87
N ASN A 188 12.81 19.64 -31.20
CA ASN A 188 12.20 20.63 -32.11
C ASN A 188 12.50 22.10 -31.72
N GLY A 189 13.65 22.39 -31.13
CA GLY A 189 14.06 23.73 -30.69
C GLY A 189 13.49 24.14 -29.30
N GLU A 190 12.82 23.24 -28.63
CA GLU A 190 12.35 23.41 -27.22
C GLU A 190 13.21 22.61 -26.24
N GLU A 191 13.56 23.24 -25.14
CA GLU A 191 14.26 22.61 -24.03
C GLU A 191 13.26 22.00 -23.07
N ILE A 192 13.29 20.66 -22.91
CA ILE A 192 12.40 19.89 -22.08
C ILE A 192 13.14 19.43 -20.83
N PRO A 193 12.86 19.99 -19.64
CA PRO A 193 13.53 19.60 -18.42
C PRO A 193 13.09 18.18 -17.99
N VAL A 194 14.09 17.36 -17.60
CA VAL A 194 13.90 16.01 -17.09
C VAL A 194 13.99 16.04 -15.56
N SER A 195 13.20 15.23 -14.88
CA SER A 195 13.26 15.02 -13.42
C SER A 195 12.57 13.71 -13.03
N ASN A 196 12.75 13.27 -11.79
CA ASN A 196 12.05 12.09 -11.26
C ASN A 196 10.52 12.18 -11.43
N ALA A 197 9.94 13.34 -11.13
CA ALA A 197 8.48 13.55 -11.24
C ALA A 197 8.00 13.61 -12.71
N ARG A 198 8.84 14.09 -13.62
CA ARG A 198 8.48 14.26 -15.04
C ARG A 198 8.80 13.03 -15.90
N PHE A 199 9.59 12.08 -15.39
CA PHE A 199 10.04 10.93 -16.18
C PHE A 199 8.86 10.11 -16.73
N VAL A 200 7.98 9.60 -15.87
CA VAL A 200 6.83 8.79 -16.33
C VAL A 200 5.90 9.60 -17.25
N PRO A 201 5.44 10.83 -16.91
CA PRO A 201 4.66 11.66 -17.83
C PRO A 201 5.30 11.85 -19.22
N LEU A 202 6.63 12.04 -19.28
CA LEU A 202 7.32 12.17 -20.56
C LEU A 202 7.44 10.84 -21.32
N GLN A 203 7.42 9.71 -20.63
CA GLN A 203 7.42 8.36 -21.21
C GLN A 203 6.04 7.92 -21.72
N THR A 204 4.94 8.53 -21.26
CA THR A 204 3.57 8.25 -21.71
C THR A 204 3.17 9.02 -22.99
N GLY A 205 4.02 9.91 -23.48
CA GLY A 205 3.75 10.69 -24.70
C GLY A 205 3.86 9.86 -25.98
N ASN A 206 3.20 10.33 -27.06
CA ASN A 206 3.20 9.67 -28.39
C ASN A 206 4.53 9.79 -29.14
N ASN A 207 5.41 10.72 -28.79
CA ASN A 207 6.68 10.97 -29.48
C ASN A 207 7.76 9.99 -29.03
N ARG A 208 8.01 8.95 -29.84
CA ARG A 208 9.01 7.91 -29.53
C ARG A 208 10.45 8.47 -29.42
N ALA A 209 10.81 9.44 -30.27
CA ALA A 209 12.14 10.05 -30.21
C ALA A 209 12.36 10.82 -28.90
N LEU A 210 11.33 11.52 -28.41
CA LEU A 210 11.36 12.19 -27.12
C LEU A 210 11.45 11.17 -25.98
N ARG A 211 10.63 10.10 -25.99
CA ARG A 211 10.71 9.04 -24.97
C ARG A 211 12.12 8.46 -24.86
N LYS A 212 12.73 8.14 -26.02
CA LYS A 212 14.12 7.63 -26.07
C LYS A 212 15.11 8.62 -25.47
N ALA A 213 15.08 9.88 -25.90
CA ALA A 213 16.01 10.90 -25.44
C ALA A 213 15.88 11.17 -23.93
N VAL A 214 14.63 11.24 -23.42
CA VAL A 214 14.36 11.38 -21.97
C VAL A 214 14.83 10.16 -21.19
N TYR A 215 14.59 8.95 -21.69
CA TYR A 215 15.03 7.71 -21.09
C TYR A 215 16.56 7.64 -20.95
N GLU A 216 17.28 7.93 -22.03
CA GLU A 216 18.73 7.94 -22.04
C GLU A 216 19.32 9.01 -21.10
N ALA A 217 18.77 10.23 -21.14
CA ALA A 217 19.17 11.33 -20.27
C ALA A 217 18.93 10.99 -18.78
N PHE A 218 17.80 10.38 -18.47
CA PHE A 218 17.39 10.03 -17.11
C PHE A 218 18.27 8.92 -16.50
N TYR A 219 18.38 7.77 -17.18
CA TYR A 219 19.13 6.64 -16.63
C TYR A 219 20.65 6.85 -16.66
N LYS A 220 21.16 7.70 -17.53
CA LYS A 220 22.57 8.10 -17.52
C LYS A 220 22.97 8.74 -16.17
N VAL A 221 22.11 9.57 -15.59
CA VAL A 221 22.36 10.18 -14.26
C VAL A 221 22.45 9.10 -13.18
N TYR A 222 21.56 8.12 -13.19
CA TYR A 222 21.63 6.98 -12.26
C TYR A 222 22.86 6.12 -12.47
N GLN A 223 23.25 5.90 -13.73
CA GLN A 223 24.49 5.18 -14.09
C GLN A 223 25.74 5.87 -13.53
N GLU A 224 25.81 7.19 -13.62
CA GLU A 224 26.93 7.98 -13.08
C GLU A 224 27.04 7.88 -11.55
N HIS A 225 25.94 7.60 -10.84
CA HIS A 225 25.88 7.48 -9.38
C HIS A 225 25.72 6.03 -8.87
N ARG A 226 25.78 5.03 -9.77
CA ARG A 226 25.48 3.62 -9.48
C ARG A 226 26.23 3.04 -8.29
N ASN A 227 27.51 3.42 -8.11
CA ASN A 227 28.33 2.92 -7.00
C ASN A 227 27.86 3.44 -5.64
N THR A 228 27.38 4.70 -5.58
CA THR A 228 26.82 5.29 -4.37
C THR A 228 25.51 4.60 -4.01
N PHE A 229 24.62 4.40 -4.99
CA PHE A 229 23.38 3.66 -4.77
C PHE A 229 23.62 2.21 -4.34
N ALA A 230 24.61 1.53 -4.94
CA ALA A 230 24.98 0.16 -4.54
C ALA A 230 25.47 0.11 -3.08
N ALA A 231 26.30 1.07 -2.67
CA ALA A 231 26.78 1.16 -1.29
C ALA A 231 25.65 1.43 -0.29
N LEU A 232 24.68 2.27 -0.66
CA LEU A 232 23.51 2.57 0.17
C LEU A 232 22.60 1.35 0.29
N PHE A 233 22.36 0.63 -0.81
CA PHE A 233 21.55 -0.58 -0.79
C PHE A 233 22.24 -1.74 -0.05
N ASP A 234 23.54 -1.92 -0.22
CA ASP A 234 24.34 -2.86 0.58
C ASP A 234 24.23 -2.56 2.08
N ALA A 235 24.33 -1.27 2.47
CA ALA A 235 24.15 -0.86 3.86
C ALA A 235 22.73 -1.16 4.38
N GLN A 236 21.71 -0.96 3.55
CA GLN A 236 20.31 -1.30 3.87
C GLN A 236 20.14 -2.82 4.07
N LEU A 237 20.64 -3.65 3.17
CA LEU A 237 20.58 -5.11 3.30
C LEU A 237 21.32 -5.61 4.54
N LYS A 238 22.51 -5.05 4.83
CA LYS A 238 23.27 -5.37 6.06
C LYS A 238 22.53 -5.02 7.32
N GLN A 239 21.85 -3.88 7.35
CA GLN A 239 21.01 -3.47 8.47
C GLN A 239 19.85 -4.45 8.67
N GLN A 240 19.09 -4.77 7.61
CA GLN A 240 18.00 -5.73 7.68
C GLN A 240 18.48 -7.09 8.20
N TYR A 241 19.58 -7.59 7.66
CA TYR A 241 20.16 -8.86 8.09
C TYR A 241 20.67 -8.83 9.53
N PHE A 242 21.28 -7.71 9.96
CA PHE A 242 21.72 -7.53 11.36
C PHE A 242 20.55 -7.64 12.34
N PHE A 243 19.44 -6.91 12.11
CA PHE A 243 18.28 -6.96 12.99
C PHE A 243 17.60 -8.32 12.97
N ALA A 244 17.49 -8.97 11.80
CA ALA A 244 16.96 -10.31 11.68
C ALA A 244 17.77 -11.32 12.50
N LYS A 245 19.09 -11.31 12.37
CA LYS A 245 19.99 -12.22 13.12
C LYS A 245 19.97 -11.92 14.62
N ALA A 246 19.96 -10.65 15.01
CA ALA A 246 19.87 -10.27 16.42
C ALA A 246 18.58 -10.80 17.07
N ARG A 247 17.48 -10.88 16.31
CA ARG A 247 16.18 -11.39 16.75
C ARG A 247 15.95 -12.88 16.44
N ASN A 248 17.01 -13.65 16.18
CA ASN A 248 16.96 -15.09 15.94
C ASN A 248 16.16 -15.52 14.69
N TYR A 249 16.03 -14.65 13.69
CA TYR A 249 15.50 -15.07 12.39
C TYR A 249 16.60 -15.65 11.49
N PRO A 250 16.31 -16.65 10.66
CA PRO A 250 17.29 -17.25 9.76
C PRO A 250 17.75 -16.29 8.65
N THR A 251 16.85 -15.45 8.14
CA THR A 251 17.08 -14.50 7.04
C THR A 251 16.37 -13.17 7.32
N ALA A 252 16.78 -12.10 6.62
CA ALA A 252 16.08 -10.81 6.68
C ALA A 252 14.64 -10.94 6.17
N PHE A 253 14.40 -11.75 5.15
CA PHE A 253 13.07 -12.00 4.61
C PHE A 253 12.16 -12.73 5.60
N ALA A 254 12.68 -13.76 6.29
CA ALA A 254 11.93 -14.46 7.34
C ALA A 254 11.49 -13.50 8.46
N ALA A 255 12.34 -12.53 8.83
CA ALA A 255 11.98 -11.49 9.79
C ALA A 255 10.83 -10.62 9.27
N SER A 256 10.93 -10.14 8.03
CA SER A 256 9.91 -9.28 7.42
C SER A 256 8.54 -9.96 7.36
N VAL A 257 8.45 -11.18 6.84
CA VAL A 257 7.16 -11.91 6.76
C VAL A 257 6.65 -12.32 8.15
N GLY A 258 7.58 -12.61 9.07
CA GLY A 258 7.26 -12.91 10.46
C GLY A 258 6.60 -11.73 11.18
N GLU A 259 7.02 -10.50 10.95
CA GLU A 259 6.39 -9.30 11.51
C GLU A 259 4.90 -9.16 11.12
N VAL A 260 4.57 -9.47 9.88
CA VAL A 260 3.19 -9.38 9.36
C VAL A 260 2.39 -10.68 9.53
N ASP A 261 2.98 -11.71 10.16
CA ASP A 261 2.35 -13.03 10.39
C ASP A 261 1.95 -13.74 9.08
N VAL A 262 2.86 -13.76 8.13
CA VAL A 262 2.71 -14.41 6.82
C VAL A 262 3.83 -15.42 6.61
N SER A 263 3.53 -16.56 5.98
CA SER A 263 4.55 -17.56 5.64
C SER A 263 5.35 -17.15 4.40
N GLU A 264 6.67 -17.43 4.39
CA GLU A 264 7.53 -17.29 3.19
C GLU A 264 6.96 -18.03 1.96
N LYS A 265 6.19 -19.10 2.17
CA LYS A 265 5.53 -19.86 1.11
C LYS A 265 4.60 -19.02 0.24
N VAL A 266 4.00 -17.97 0.78
CA VAL A 266 3.14 -17.07 0.00
C VAL A 266 3.95 -16.39 -1.12
N TRP A 267 5.15 -15.93 -0.81
CA TRP A 267 6.07 -15.37 -1.79
C TRP A 267 6.56 -16.44 -2.78
N GLU A 268 6.92 -17.64 -2.29
CA GLU A 268 7.35 -18.75 -3.15
C GLU A 268 6.25 -19.14 -4.15
N HIS A 269 4.98 -19.19 -3.72
CA HIS A 269 3.84 -19.44 -4.59
C HIS A 269 3.65 -18.36 -5.65
N LEU A 270 3.84 -17.08 -5.27
CA LEU A 270 3.77 -15.97 -6.22
C LEU A 270 4.83 -16.13 -7.32
N ILE A 271 6.10 -16.30 -6.94
CA ILE A 271 7.20 -16.45 -7.91
C ILE A 271 6.99 -17.70 -8.80
N SER A 272 6.63 -18.83 -8.18
CA SER A 272 6.38 -20.07 -8.91
C SER A 272 5.23 -19.93 -9.93
N ALA A 273 4.13 -19.31 -9.54
CA ALA A 273 2.98 -19.06 -10.44
C ALA A 273 3.37 -18.16 -11.61
N VAL A 274 4.10 -17.06 -11.34
CA VAL A 274 4.56 -16.15 -12.40
C VAL A 274 5.52 -16.85 -13.35
N HIS A 275 6.50 -17.59 -12.85
CA HIS A 275 7.46 -18.30 -13.69
C HIS A 275 6.78 -19.37 -14.56
N LYS A 276 5.80 -20.12 -14.01
CA LYS A 276 5.03 -21.13 -14.78
C LYS A 276 4.16 -20.52 -15.87
N LYS A 277 3.73 -19.27 -15.70
CA LYS A 277 2.78 -18.58 -16.58
C LYS A 277 3.35 -17.34 -17.26
N ILE A 278 4.67 -17.17 -17.25
CA ILE A 278 5.34 -15.96 -17.77
C ILE A 278 5.01 -15.68 -19.24
N SER A 279 4.68 -16.72 -20.02
CA SER A 279 4.25 -16.58 -21.42
C SER A 279 3.05 -15.65 -21.59
N ALA A 280 2.16 -15.55 -20.59
CA ALA A 280 1.04 -14.61 -20.64
C ALA A 280 1.52 -13.14 -20.67
N PHE A 281 2.61 -12.84 -19.95
CA PHE A 281 3.22 -11.50 -19.99
C PHE A 281 4.00 -11.28 -21.28
N HIS A 282 4.68 -12.31 -21.81
CA HIS A 282 5.32 -12.24 -23.14
C HIS A 282 4.29 -11.96 -24.24
N ASP A 283 3.10 -12.59 -24.18
CA ASP A 283 2.00 -12.34 -25.13
C ASP A 283 1.49 -10.89 -25.06
N TYR A 284 1.44 -10.31 -23.85
CA TYR A 284 1.13 -8.88 -23.69
C TYR A 284 2.23 -8.00 -24.29
N VAL A 285 3.52 -8.31 -24.08
CA VAL A 285 4.64 -7.58 -24.67
C VAL A 285 4.59 -7.64 -26.18
N SER A 286 4.28 -8.81 -26.75
CA SER A 286 4.07 -9.01 -28.18
C SER A 286 2.89 -8.18 -28.72
N LEU A 287 1.75 -8.19 -28.02
CA LEU A 287 0.60 -7.32 -28.38
C LEU A 287 0.96 -5.84 -28.35
N ARG A 288 1.74 -5.40 -27.34
CA ARG A 288 2.21 -4.04 -27.23
C ARG A 288 3.05 -3.62 -28.44
N LYS A 289 4.01 -4.48 -28.84
CA LYS A 289 4.84 -4.27 -30.03
C LYS A 289 3.99 -4.12 -31.29
N GLU A 290 2.99 -4.97 -31.45
CA GLU A 290 2.06 -5.01 -32.56
C GLU A 290 1.21 -3.72 -32.63
N MET A 291 0.55 -3.35 -31.54
CA MET A 291 -0.34 -2.18 -31.47
C MET A 291 0.42 -0.86 -31.63
N LEU A 292 1.67 -0.79 -31.20
CA LEU A 292 2.54 0.37 -31.42
C LEU A 292 3.12 0.41 -32.84
N GLY A 293 2.96 -0.65 -33.65
CA GLY A 293 3.47 -0.75 -35.00
C GLY A 293 5.00 -0.71 -35.07
N LEU A 294 5.69 -1.32 -34.08
CA LEU A 294 7.13 -1.25 -33.97
C LEU A 294 7.79 -2.54 -34.43
N GLU A 295 8.86 -2.43 -35.20
CA GLU A 295 9.73 -3.57 -35.54
C GLU A 295 10.54 -4.01 -34.32
N ASP A 296 11.08 -3.02 -33.55
CA ASP A 296 11.85 -3.20 -32.32
C ASP A 296 11.14 -2.50 -31.16
N LEU A 297 10.73 -3.26 -30.15
CA LEU A 297 10.22 -2.72 -28.89
C LEU A 297 11.39 -2.58 -27.90
N SER A 298 11.53 -1.42 -27.28
CA SER A 298 12.62 -1.09 -26.34
C SER A 298 12.06 -0.64 -24.99
N MET A 299 12.91 -0.61 -23.95
CA MET A 299 12.48 -0.25 -22.59
C MET A 299 11.87 1.16 -22.50
N TYR A 300 12.26 2.11 -23.34
CA TYR A 300 11.61 3.43 -23.46
C TYR A 300 10.23 3.41 -24.14
N ASP A 301 9.75 2.24 -24.58
CA ASP A 301 8.40 2.05 -25.12
C ASP A 301 7.43 1.41 -24.09
N VAL A 302 7.91 1.06 -22.87
CA VAL A 302 7.11 0.36 -21.84
C VAL A 302 5.91 1.17 -21.38
N TYR A 303 6.00 2.48 -21.38
CA TYR A 303 4.91 3.39 -20.96
C TYR A 303 4.18 4.03 -22.16
N ALA A 304 4.58 3.73 -23.40
CA ALA A 304 3.92 4.29 -24.59
C ALA A 304 2.44 3.87 -24.64
N PRO A 305 1.50 4.77 -24.89
CA PRO A 305 0.08 4.40 -24.95
C PRO A 305 -0.19 3.50 -26.16
N MET A 306 -0.76 2.30 -25.93
CA MET A 306 -1.15 1.39 -27.02
C MET A 306 -2.42 1.86 -27.72
N VAL A 307 -3.29 2.55 -26.99
CA VAL A 307 -4.50 3.18 -27.53
C VAL A 307 -4.31 4.69 -27.48
N LYS A 308 -4.32 5.32 -28.66
CA LYS A 308 -4.07 6.75 -28.81
C LYS A 308 -5.38 7.54 -28.73
N ASP A 309 -5.27 8.76 -28.22
CA ASP A 309 -6.25 9.84 -28.38
C ASP A 309 -7.68 9.54 -27.87
N TYR A 310 -7.83 8.66 -26.86
CA TYR A 310 -9.10 8.55 -26.15
C TYR A 310 -9.05 9.40 -24.88
N GLU A 311 -9.74 10.54 -24.92
CA GLU A 311 -9.93 11.40 -23.75
C GLU A 311 -11.17 10.93 -22.99
N TYR A 312 -10.97 10.48 -21.75
CA TYR A 312 -12.06 10.16 -20.83
C TYR A 312 -12.19 11.28 -19.83
N HIS A 313 -13.35 11.91 -19.80
CA HIS A 313 -13.67 12.93 -18.81
C HIS A 313 -15.01 12.62 -18.16
N ILE A 314 -15.02 12.63 -16.81
CA ILE A 314 -16.20 12.37 -16.00
C ILE A 314 -16.20 13.30 -14.80
N ASP A 315 -17.27 14.04 -14.59
CA ASP A 315 -17.36 14.90 -13.42
C ASP A 315 -17.58 14.10 -12.12
N PHE A 316 -17.36 14.74 -10.98
CA PHE A 316 -17.37 14.06 -9.68
C PHE A 316 -18.75 13.47 -9.34
N GLU A 317 -19.84 14.15 -9.70
CA GLU A 317 -21.21 13.64 -9.43
C GLU A 317 -21.53 12.45 -10.34
N GLU A 318 -21.16 12.51 -11.61
CA GLU A 318 -21.30 11.38 -12.53
C GLU A 318 -20.44 10.19 -12.09
N ALA A 319 -19.22 10.43 -11.58
CA ALA A 319 -18.35 9.40 -11.06
C ALA A 319 -18.98 8.62 -9.90
N LYS A 320 -19.66 9.29 -8.97
CA LYS A 320 -20.41 8.64 -7.88
C LYS A 320 -21.46 7.67 -8.42
N GLU A 321 -22.22 8.10 -9.44
CA GLU A 321 -23.26 7.28 -10.06
C GLU A 321 -22.67 6.07 -10.82
N VAL A 322 -21.54 6.24 -11.49
CA VAL A 322 -20.84 5.17 -12.19
C VAL A 322 -20.29 4.14 -11.19
N ILE A 323 -19.70 4.57 -10.08
CA ILE A 323 -19.21 3.70 -9.01
C ILE A 323 -20.38 2.92 -8.37
N LEU A 324 -21.50 3.58 -8.06
CA LEU A 324 -22.70 2.89 -7.55
C LEU A 324 -23.15 1.77 -8.47
N LYS A 325 -23.17 2.01 -9.79
CA LYS A 325 -23.56 0.99 -10.78
C LYS A 325 -22.53 -0.13 -10.88
N GLY A 326 -21.24 0.21 -10.93
CA GLY A 326 -20.14 -0.76 -11.03
C GLY A 326 -20.03 -1.67 -9.81
N LEU A 327 -20.30 -1.14 -8.62
CA LEU A 327 -20.22 -1.88 -7.36
C LEU A 327 -21.57 -2.50 -6.93
N LYS A 328 -22.60 -2.45 -7.79
CA LYS A 328 -23.88 -3.09 -7.51
C LYS A 328 -23.78 -4.59 -7.14
N PRO A 329 -22.87 -5.39 -7.70
CA PRO A 329 -22.69 -6.79 -7.31
C PRO A 329 -22.37 -7.01 -5.82
N LEU A 330 -21.91 -5.97 -5.08
CA LEU A 330 -21.60 -6.04 -3.65
C LEU A 330 -22.83 -5.98 -2.73
N GLY A 331 -24.04 -5.81 -3.30
CA GLY A 331 -25.31 -5.90 -2.58
C GLY A 331 -25.81 -4.56 -2.04
N GLU A 332 -27.06 -4.58 -1.54
CA GLU A 332 -27.79 -3.36 -1.17
C GLU A 332 -27.18 -2.62 0.04
N ASP A 333 -26.72 -3.34 1.07
CA ASP A 333 -26.07 -2.75 2.24
C ASP A 333 -24.77 -2.01 1.88
N TYR A 334 -23.99 -2.55 0.94
CA TYR A 334 -22.79 -1.87 0.41
C TYR A 334 -23.18 -0.60 -0.37
N GLN A 335 -24.25 -0.68 -1.17
CA GLN A 335 -24.78 0.47 -1.92
C GLN A 335 -25.30 1.58 -1.00
N GLU A 336 -25.99 1.23 0.08
CA GLU A 336 -26.46 2.19 1.08
C GLU A 336 -25.28 2.87 1.79
N LEU A 337 -24.23 2.11 2.10
CA LEU A 337 -23.04 2.65 2.73
C LEU A 337 -22.27 3.61 1.80
N LEU A 338 -22.16 3.30 0.51
CA LEU A 338 -21.59 4.23 -0.48
C LEU A 338 -22.39 5.54 -0.55
N LYS A 339 -23.72 5.45 -0.59
CA LYS A 339 -24.61 6.64 -0.58
C LYS A 339 -24.43 7.45 0.71
N LYS A 340 -24.26 6.77 1.85
CA LYS A 340 -23.95 7.41 3.13
C LYS A 340 -22.64 8.18 3.06
N ALA A 341 -21.58 7.57 2.53
CA ALA A 341 -20.29 8.23 2.35
C ALA A 341 -20.38 9.50 1.50
N TYR A 342 -21.24 9.49 0.48
CA TYR A 342 -21.49 10.66 -0.37
C TYR A 342 -22.31 11.75 0.32
N SER A 343 -23.33 11.38 1.11
CA SER A 343 -24.25 12.33 1.75
C SER A 343 -23.72 12.90 3.08
N GLU A 344 -22.81 12.21 3.74
CA GLU A 344 -22.22 12.61 5.02
C GLU A 344 -20.80 13.20 4.88
N TYR A 345 -20.41 13.63 3.66
CA TYR A 345 -19.18 14.36 3.38
C TYR A 345 -17.89 13.63 3.81
N TRP A 346 -17.85 12.30 3.63
CA TRP A 346 -16.63 11.52 3.92
C TRP A 346 -15.49 11.83 2.96
N ILE A 347 -15.78 12.49 1.82
CA ILE A 347 -14.85 12.70 0.72
C ILE A 347 -14.55 14.18 0.55
N ASP A 348 -13.30 14.57 0.78
CA ASP A 348 -12.75 15.88 0.44
C ASP A 348 -12.09 15.78 -0.95
N ALA A 349 -12.87 16.02 -1.99
CA ALA A 349 -12.47 15.79 -3.38
C ALA A 349 -11.98 17.04 -4.11
N LYS A 350 -12.34 18.25 -3.63
CA LYS A 350 -12.02 19.50 -4.33
C LYS A 350 -10.57 19.89 -4.14
N GLU A 351 -9.88 20.19 -5.25
CA GLU A 351 -8.53 20.76 -5.19
C GLU A 351 -8.54 22.17 -4.56
N ASN A 352 -7.58 22.45 -3.71
CA ASN A 352 -7.30 23.80 -3.21
C ASN A 352 -5.80 24.06 -3.07
N ASP A 353 -5.44 25.34 -3.00
CA ASP A 353 -4.06 25.76 -2.77
C ASP A 353 -3.55 25.24 -1.43
N GLY A 354 -2.41 24.57 -1.43
CA GLY A 354 -1.81 23.96 -0.24
C GLY A 354 -2.33 22.57 0.14
N LYS A 355 -3.32 22.01 -0.55
CA LYS A 355 -3.77 20.64 -0.29
C LYS A 355 -2.69 19.62 -0.58
N ARG A 356 -2.54 18.62 0.29
CA ARG A 356 -1.60 17.52 0.10
C ARG A 356 -1.86 16.77 -1.20
N VAL A 357 -0.79 16.45 -1.93
CA VAL A 357 -0.84 15.69 -3.18
C VAL A 357 -1.09 14.20 -2.90
N GLY A 358 -1.84 13.55 -3.78
CA GLY A 358 -2.22 12.14 -3.68
C GLY A 358 -3.62 11.96 -3.13
N ALA A 359 -3.99 10.70 -2.87
CA ALA A 359 -5.24 10.31 -2.25
C ALA A 359 -4.97 9.36 -1.08
N TYR A 360 -5.87 9.33 -0.12
CA TYR A 360 -5.87 8.34 0.96
C TYR A 360 -7.24 8.26 1.64
N CYS A 361 -7.51 7.13 2.27
CA CYS A 361 -8.59 6.94 3.22
C CYS A 361 -8.02 6.82 4.64
N ASN A 362 -8.50 7.66 5.56
CA ASN A 362 -8.17 7.59 6.99
C ASN A 362 -9.40 7.12 7.79
N PRO A 363 -9.45 5.86 8.24
CA PRO A 363 -10.53 5.38 9.08
C PRO A 363 -10.42 5.96 10.49
N VAL A 364 -11.54 6.38 11.06
CA VAL A 364 -11.62 6.92 12.42
C VAL A 364 -12.68 6.17 13.20
N PHE A 365 -12.26 5.27 14.07
CA PHE A 365 -13.14 4.38 14.82
C PHE A 365 -14.21 5.15 15.60
N GLY A 366 -15.47 4.74 15.42
CA GLY A 366 -16.61 5.36 16.09
C GLY A 366 -17.10 6.69 15.48
N VAL A 367 -16.46 7.14 14.40
CA VAL A 367 -16.90 8.30 13.60
C VAL A 367 -17.25 7.82 12.19
N HIS A 368 -16.41 8.05 11.23
CA HIS A 368 -16.47 7.51 9.87
C HIS A 368 -15.10 7.59 9.20
N PRO A 369 -14.89 6.88 8.08
CA PRO A 369 -13.69 7.08 7.26
C PRO A 369 -13.67 8.46 6.60
N PHE A 370 -12.48 9.02 6.44
CA PHE A 370 -12.23 10.29 5.76
C PHE A 370 -11.36 10.05 4.53
N ILE A 371 -11.85 10.44 3.34
CA ILE A 371 -11.14 10.28 2.07
C ILE A 371 -10.66 11.63 1.57
N LEU A 372 -9.35 11.78 1.38
CA LEU A 372 -8.74 12.94 0.73
C LEU A 372 -8.35 12.59 -0.69
N MET A 373 -8.68 13.47 -1.64
CA MET A 373 -8.16 13.42 -3.00
C MET A 373 -8.25 14.80 -3.66
N SER A 374 -7.69 14.95 -4.86
CA SER A 374 -7.84 16.14 -5.71
C SER A 374 -8.39 15.70 -7.07
N TYR A 375 -9.72 15.58 -7.16
CA TYR A 375 -10.42 15.04 -8.33
C TYR A 375 -10.37 16.00 -9.51
N GLN A 376 -9.83 15.54 -10.67
CA GLN A 376 -9.66 16.33 -11.91
C GLN A 376 -10.57 15.84 -13.06
N GLY A 377 -11.31 14.77 -12.87
CA GLY A 377 -12.21 14.21 -13.87
C GLY A 377 -11.58 13.23 -14.84
N THR A 378 -10.43 12.69 -14.52
CA THR A 378 -9.76 11.67 -15.32
C THR A 378 -10.26 10.24 -15.00
N MET A 379 -9.93 9.28 -15.86
CA MET A 379 -10.17 7.87 -15.58
C MET A 379 -9.43 7.42 -14.31
N ASP A 380 -8.20 7.88 -14.12
CA ASP A 380 -7.39 7.56 -12.93
C ASP A 380 -8.07 8.09 -11.66
N ASP A 381 -8.69 9.28 -11.69
CA ASP A 381 -9.44 9.81 -10.56
C ASP A 381 -10.69 8.98 -10.23
N LEU A 382 -11.39 8.48 -11.25
CA LEU A 382 -12.55 7.60 -11.08
C LEU A 382 -12.14 6.30 -10.35
N PHE A 383 -11.03 5.66 -10.79
CA PHE A 383 -10.52 4.46 -10.16
C PHE A 383 -9.95 4.76 -8.76
N THR A 384 -9.26 5.88 -8.57
CA THR A 384 -8.77 6.32 -7.26
C THR A 384 -9.93 6.51 -6.28
N LEU A 385 -11.03 7.15 -6.69
CA LEU A 385 -12.21 7.29 -5.85
C LEU A 385 -12.81 5.93 -5.47
N ALA A 386 -12.92 5.00 -6.41
CA ALA A 386 -13.41 3.65 -6.14
C ALA A 386 -12.46 2.87 -5.19
N HIS A 387 -11.16 3.07 -5.33
CA HIS A 387 -10.10 2.52 -4.48
C HIS A 387 -10.26 3.00 -3.03
N GLU A 388 -10.27 4.31 -2.81
CA GLU A 388 -10.38 4.90 -1.46
C GLU A 388 -11.71 4.55 -0.79
N LEU A 389 -12.79 4.46 -1.57
CA LEU A 389 -14.07 3.95 -1.08
C LEU A 389 -13.97 2.48 -0.65
N GLY A 390 -13.13 1.66 -1.31
CA GLY A 390 -12.86 0.28 -0.89
C GLY A 390 -12.23 0.22 0.50
N HIS A 391 -11.23 1.04 0.79
CA HIS A 391 -10.65 1.18 2.11
C HIS A 391 -11.68 1.65 3.15
N ALA A 392 -12.49 2.67 2.79
CA ALA A 392 -13.54 3.19 3.66
C ALA A 392 -14.56 2.11 4.04
N MET A 393 -15.01 1.32 3.06
CA MET A 393 -15.97 0.23 3.30
C MET A 393 -15.34 -0.88 4.16
N HIS A 394 -14.11 -1.30 3.86
CA HIS A 394 -13.40 -2.32 4.66
C HIS A 394 -13.33 -1.90 6.14
N SER A 395 -12.84 -0.69 6.38
CA SER A 395 -12.72 -0.16 7.75
C SER A 395 -14.08 -0.06 8.43
N TYR A 396 -15.10 0.44 7.74
CA TYR A 396 -16.44 0.56 8.30
C TYR A 396 -17.04 -0.82 8.66
N TYR A 397 -16.95 -1.83 7.77
CA TYR A 397 -17.43 -3.18 8.07
C TYR A 397 -16.69 -3.81 9.24
N SER A 398 -15.38 -3.60 9.31
CA SER A 398 -14.56 -4.08 10.42
C SER A 398 -14.97 -3.45 11.74
N GLU A 399 -15.11 -2.13 11.80
CA GLU A 399 -15.49 -1.38 12.99
C GLU A 399 -16.88 -1.72 13.52
N GLN A 400 -17.83 -1.99 12.61
CA GLN A 400 -19.20 -2.38 13.02
C GLN A 400 -19.27 -3.75 13.71
N LYS A 401 -18.28 -4.62 13.52
CA LYS A 401 -18.29 -5.99 14.04
C LYS A 401 -17.23 -6.22 15.11
N GLN A 402 -16.12 -5.50 15.06
CA GLN A 402 -14.98 -5.65 15.94
C GLN A 402 -14.91 -4.47 16.92
N GLY A 403 -14.38 -4.71 18.11
CA GLY A 403 -13.95 -3.62 18.99
C GLY A 403 -12.72 -2.91 18.44
N PHE A 404 -12.40 -1.73 18.98
CA PHE A 404 -11.33 -0.86 18.46
C PHE A 404 -10.02 -1.60 18.16
N LEU A 405 -9.50 -2.39 19.09
CA LEU A 405 -8.22 -3.10 18.90
C LEU A 405 -8.28 -4.16 17.79
N ASN A 406 -9.42 -4.83 17.62
CA ASN A 406 -9.56 -5.91 16.66
C ASN A 406 -10.05 -5.43 15.29
N SER A 407 -10.52 -4.18 15.16
CA SER A 407 -10.95 -3.62 13.87
C SER A 407 -9.78 -3.23 12.97
N GLN A 408 -8.59 -3.05 13.53
CA GLN A 408 -7.38 -2.66 12.81
C GLN A 408 -6.81 -3.85 12.02
N TYR A 409 -7.09 -3.95 10.73
CA TYR A 409 -6.54 -5.01 9.89
C TYR A 409 -5.08 -4.74 9.49
N LYS A 410 -4.32 -5.83 9.28
CA LYS A 410 -2.89 -5.74 8.89
C LYS A 410 -2.73 -5.22 7.45
N LEU A 411 -1.63 -4.52 7.22
CA LEU A 411 -1.31 -3.90 5.93
C LEU A 411 -1.33 -4.90 4.76
N PHE A 412 -0.96 -6.16 5.02
CA PHE A 412 -0.97 -7.23 4.01
C PHE A 412 -2.34 -7.44 3.33
N VAL A 413 -3.45 -7.18 4.01
CA VAL A 413 -4.81 -7.32 3.48
C VAL A 413 -5.48 -5.99 3.16
N ALA A 414 -4.81 -4.87 3.43
CA ALA A 414 -5.40 -3.54 3.30
C ALA A 414 -5.88 -3.24 1.86
N GLU A 415 -5.09 -3.63 0.85
CA GLU A 415 -5.38 -3.34 -0.56
C GLU A 415 -6.43 -4.28 -1.19
N VAL A 416 -6.90 -5.30 -0.47
CA VAL A 416 -7.84 -6.27 -1.06
C VAL A 416 -9.19 -5.64 -1.36
N ALA A 417 -9.71 -4.81 -0.48
CA ALA A 417 -11.01 -4.18 -0.68
C ALA A 417 -10.96 -3.09 -1.75
N SER A 418 -9.93 -2.24 -1.72
CA SER A 418 -9.72 -1.15 -2.66
C SER A 418 -9.58 -1.68 -4.09
N THR A 419 -8.69 -2.64 -4.31
CA THR A 419 -8.48 -3.24 -5.63
C THR A 419 -9.64 -4.13 -6.09
N THR A 420 -10.42 -4.74 -5.18
CA THR A 420 -11.66 -5.44 -5.55
C THR A 420 -12.69 -4.47 -6.15
N ASN A 421 -12.84 -3.27 -5.56
CA ASN A 421 -13.69 -2.22 -6.12
C ASN A 421 -13.24 -1.81 -7.53
N GLU A 422 -11.93 -1.60 -7.72
CA GLU A 422 -11.38 -1.25 -9.04
C GLU A 422 -11.67 -2.33 -10.09
N VAL A 423 -11.43 -3.60 -9.77
CA VAL A 423 -11.67 -4.71 -10.71
C VAL A 423 -13.16 -4.82 -11.06
N LEU A 424 -14.07 -4.71 -10.08
CA LEU A 424 -15.52 -4.74 -10.33
C LEU A 424 -15.98 -3.56 -11.20
N LEU A 425 -15.51 -2.35 -10.87
CA LEU A 425 -15.80 -1.14 -11.64
C LEU A 425 -15.32 -1.27 -13.09
N LEU A 426 -14.09 -1.78 -13.28
CA LEU A 426 -13.53 -1.97 -14.61
C LEU A 426 -14.35 -2.94 -15.46
N TYR A 427 -14.75 -4.09 -14.91
CA TYR A 427 -15.62 -5.03 -15.62
C TYR A 427 -16.95 -4.39 -16.00
N TYR A 428 -17.56 -3.62 -15.09
CA TYR A 428 -18.76 -2.86 -15.40
C TYR A 428 -18.54 -1.89 -16.58
N LEU A 429 -17.47 -1.10 -16.55
CA LEU A 429 -17.16 -0.16 -17.63
C LEU A 429 -16.90 -0.87 -18.97
N MET A 430 -16.20 -2.01 -18.96
CA MET A 430 -15.98 -2.82 -20.17
C MET A 430 -17.30 -3.33 -20.79
N GLU A 431 -18.28 -3.67 -19.95
CA GLU A 431 -19.62 -4.08 -20.41
C GLU A 431 -20.43 -2.88 -20.96
N GLN A 432 -20.19 -1.69 -20.45
CA GLN A 432 -20.90 -0.47 -20.86
C GLN A 432 -20.23 0.30 -22.02
N ALA A 433 -19.04 -0.14 -22.44
CA ALA A 433 -18.27 0.51 -23.50
C ALA A 433 -19.09 0.71 -24.78
N LYS A 434 -19.17 1.96 -25.26
CA LYS A 434 -20.07 2.38 -26.35
C LYS A 434 -19.52 2.09 -27.74
N ASN A 435 -18.20 1.94 -27.85
CA ASN A 435 -17.51 1.72 -29.10
C ASN A 435 -16.22 0.91 -28.92
N LYS A 436 -15.56 0.57 -30.03
CA LYS A 436 -14.32 -0.22 -30.06
C LYS A 436 -13.17 0.50 -29.33
N GLU A 437 -13.05 1.80 -29.54
CA GLU A 437 -11.98 2.65 -29.03
C GLU A 437 -12.05 2.70 -27.49
N GLU A 438 -13.21 2.96 -26.93
CA GLU A 438 -13.45 2.95 -25.48
C GLU A 438 -13.13 1.59 -24.86
N LYS A 439 -13.56 0.52 -25.51
CA LYS A 439 -13.30 -0.83 -25.03
C LYS A 439 -11.80 -1.18 -25.07
N LEU A 440 -11.10 -0.81 -26.14
CA LEU A 440 -9.64 -0.97 -26.21
C LEU A 440 -8.91 -0.15 -25.14
N TYR A 441 -9.39 1.06 -24.86
CA TYR A 441 -8.84 1.91 -23.79
C TYR A 441 -8.99 1.26 -22.43
N LEU A 442 -10.15 0.71 -22.08
CA LEU A 442 -10.41 0.02 -20.83
C LEU A 442 -9.59 -1.27 -20.68
N TYR A 443 -9.46 -2.05 -21.77
CA TYR A 443 -8.56 -3.20 -21.76
C TYR A 443 -7.11 -2.79 -21.52
N ASN A 444 -6.65 -1.73 -22.20
CA ASN A 444 -5.32 -1.19 -21.99
C ASN A 444 -5.11 -0.75 -20.53
N HIS A 445 -6.08 -0.04 -19.94
CA HIS A 445 -6.02 0.39 -18.54
C HIS A 445 -5.84 -0.81 -17.59
N PHE A 446 -6.62 -1.89 -17.77
CA PHE A 446 -6.47 -3.12 -16.98
C PHE A 446 -5.09 -3.75 -17.14
N LEU A 447 -4.63 -3.91 -18.37
CA LEU A 447 -3.34 -4.56 -18.66
C LEU A 447 -2.16 -3.75 -18.13
N GLU A 448 -2.21 -2.41 -18.20
CA GLU A 448 -1.19 -1.53 -17.62
C GLU A 448 -1.19 -1.57 -16.09
N SER A 449 -2.36 -1.56 -15.46
CA SER A 449 -2.51 -1.71 -14.01
C SER A 449 -1.97 -3.09 -13.56
N PHE A 450 -2.35 -4.16 -14.25
CA PHE A 450 -1.86 -5.51 -13.96
C PHE A 450 -0.33 -5.63 -14.15
N LYS A 451 0.21 -5.08 -15.23
CA LYS A 451 1.66 -5.01 -15.46
C LYS A 451 2.37 -4.30 -14.29
N GLY A 452 1.85 -3.13 -13.88
CA GLY A 452 2.46 -2.30 -12.84
C GLY A 452 2.36 -2.89 -11.44
N THR A 453 1.19 -3.42 -11.09
CA THR A 453 0.88 -3.87 -9.72
C THR A 453 1.22 -5.35 -9.49
N PHE A 454 1.13 -6.19 -10.51
CA PHE A 454 1.40 -7.61 -10.37
C PHE A 454 2.79 -8.01 -10.90
N PHE A 455 3.03 -7.94 -12.22
CA PHE A 455 4.26 -8.46 -12.80
C PHE A 455 5.50 -7.66 -12.40
N ARG A 456 5.42 -6.32 -12.46
CA ARG A 456 6.53 -5.46 -12.07
C ARG A 456 6.87 -5.61 -10.59
N GLN A 457 5.89 -5.62 -9.71
CA GLN A 457 6.14 -5.76 -8.27
C GLN A 457 6.69 -7.15 -7.91
N THR A 458 6.25 -8.19 -8.61
CA THR A 458 6.83 -9.54 -8.47
C THR A 458 8.30 -9.56 -8.90
N MET A 459 8.64 -8.97 -10.05
CA MET A 459 10.03 -8.85 -10.51
C MET A 459 10.90 -8.08 -9.52
N LEU A 460 10.41 -6.95 -9.01
CA LEU A 460 11.13 -6.15 -8.00
C LEU A 460 11.33 -6.93 -6.70
N SER A 461 10.32 -7.66 -6.24
CA SER A 461 10.42 -8.52 -5.06
C SER A 461 11.43 -9.66 -5.26
N GLU A 462 11.48 -10.25 -6.44
CA GLU A 462 12.47 -11.29 -6.79
C GLU A 462 13.89 -10.70 -6.80
N PHE A 463 14.07 -9.48 -7.31
CA PHE A 463 15.34 -8.78 -7.27
C PHE A 463 15.80 -8.52 -5.82
N GLU A 464 14.93 -7.95 -4.98
CA GLU A 464 15.24 -7.66 -3.58
C GLU A 464 15.63 -8.93 -2.81
N ARG A 465 14.86 -10.02 -2.99
CA ARG A 465 15.15 -11.30 -2.35
C ARG A 465 16.46 -11.93 -2.84
N LYS A 466 16.78 -11.82 -4.14
CA LYS A 466 18.08 -12.29 -4.69
C LYS A 466 19.24 -11.49 -4.12
N ALA A 467 19.15 -10.15 -4.08
CA ALA A 467 20.19 -9.30 -3.51
C ALA A 467 20.43 -9.61 -2.01
N ALA A 468 19.36 -9.79 -1.24
CA ALA A 468 19.47 -10.20 0.17
C ALA A 468 20.11 -11.58 0.32
N SER A 469 19.75 -12.54 -0.53
CA SER A 469 20.36 -13.89 -0.51
C SER A 469 21.84 -13.89 -0.83
N MET A 470 22.28 -13.03 -1.77
CA MET A 470 23.71 -12.86 -2.08
C MET A 470 24.47 -12.35 -0.84
N LEU A 471 23.94 -11.33 -0.15
CA LEU A 471 24.52 -10.83 1.09
C LEU A 471 24.59 -11.92 2.17
N GLU A 472 23.49 -12.64 2.37
CA GLU A 472 23.38 -13.72 3.37
C GLU A 472 24.35 -14.87 3.09
N ALA A 473 24.66 -15.10 1.82
CA ALA A 473 25.68 -16.07 1.38
C ALA A 473 27.13 -15.53 1.47
N GLY A 474 27.31 -14.26 1.84
CA GLY A 474 28.65 -13.62 1.92
C GLY A 474 29.18 -13.14 0.58
N GLU A 475 28.36 -13.04 -0.45
CA GLU A 475 28.73 -12.49 -1.74
C GLU A 475 28.84 -10.96 -1.69
N ALA A 476 29.65 -10.38 -2.57
CA ALA A 476 29.82 -8.94 -2.64
C ALA A 476 28.62 -8.27 -3.33
N ILE A 477 27.98 -7.31 -2.66
CA ILE A 477 26.94 -6.45 -3.22
C ILE A 477 27.63 -5.24 -3.87
N THR A 478 27.67 -5.24 -5.20
CA THR A 478 28.29 -4.19 -6.01
C THR A 478 27.32 -3.71 -7.09
N ALA A 479 27.59 -2.55 -7.68
CA ALA A 479 26.78 -2.07 -8.80
C ALA A 479 26.71 -3.12 -9.94
N ASP A 480 27.84 -3.71 -10.31
CA ASP A 480 27.89 -4.71 -11.39
C ASP A 480 27.07 -5.98 -11.05
N SER A 481 27.16 -6.48 -9.80
CA SER A 481 26.39 -7.66 -9.40
C SER A 481 24.88 -7.38 -9.37
N LEU A 482 24.48 -6.22 -8.90
CA LEU A 482 23.07 -5.80 -8.86
C LEU A 482 22.51 -5.55 -10.27
N GLU A 483 23.26 -4.84 -11.12
CA GLU A 483 22.88 -4.59 -12.53
C GLU A 483 22.72 -5.89 -13.30
N LYS A 484 23.63 -6.86 -13.09
CA LYS A 484 23.50 -8.17 -13.72
C LYS A 484 22.19 -8.87 -13.32
N VAL A 485 21.89 -8.94 -12.02
CA VAL A 485 20.65 -9.55 -11.53
C VAL A 485 19.42 -8.84 -12.11
N TYR A 486 19.44 -7.50 -12.14
CA TYR A 486 18.30 -6.71 -12.63
C TYR A 486 18.11 -6.85 -14.14
N HIS A 487 19.19 -6.87 -14.91
CA HIS A 487 19.17 -7.13 -16.36
C HIS A 487 18.62 -8.52 -16.68
N ASP A 488 19.09 -9.55 -15.99
CA ASP A 488 18.66 -10.94 -16.20
C ASP A 488 17.15 -11.08 -15.90
N LEU A 489 16.66 -10.43 -14.84
CA LEU A 489 15.24 -10.40 -14.51
C LEU A 489 14.39 -9.67 -15.56
N ASN A 490 14.82 -8.47 -16.01
CA ASN A 490 14.12 -7.78 -17.09
C ASN A 490 14.05 -8.64 -18.35
N SER A 491 15.16 -9.28 -18.73
CA SER A 491 15.22 -10.17 -19.90
C SER A 491 14.25 -11.35 -19.77
N TYR A 492 14.18 -11.94 -18.57
CA TYR A 492 13.28 -13.07 -18.31
C TYR A 492 11.80 -12.65 -18.32
N TYR A 493 11.47 -11.55 -17.63
CA TYR A 493 10.08 -11.11 -17.50
C TYR A 493 9.51 -10.57 -18.81
N PHE A 494 10.23 -9.70 -19.51
CA PHE A 494 9.73 -9.08 -20.76
C PHE A 494 9.82 -9.99 -21.99
N GLY A 495 10.67 -11.01 -21.95
CA GLY A 495 10.77 -12.00 -23.02
C GLY A 495 11.43 -11.49 -24.32
N PRO A 496 11.34 -12.29 -25.40
CA PRO A 496 12.15 -12.09 -26.60
C PRO A 496 11.72 -10.90 -27.46
N ASP A 497 10.49 -10.41 -27.33
CA ASP A 497 10.00 -9.27 -28.13
C ASP A 497 10.43 -7.90 -27.58
N MET A 498 11.00 -7.86 -26.37
CA MET A 498 11.55 -6.65 -25.76
C MET A 498 13.07 -6.60 -25.88
N LYS A 499 13.60 -5.52 -26.42
CA LYS A 499 15.03 -5.25 -26.40
C LYS A 499 15.42 -4.65 -25.06
N ILE A 500 16.11 -5.44 -24.25
CA ILE A 500 16.65 -5.01 -22.97
C ILE A 500 18.02 -4.37 -23.23
N ASP A 501 18.18 -3.12 -22.84
CA ASP A 501 19.43 -2.37 -22.95
C ASP A 501 20.15 -2.27 -21.59
N ASP A 502 21.44 -1.84 -21.62
CA ASP A 502 22.25 -1.74 -20.42
C ASP A 502 21.76 -0.64 -19.45
N LEU A 503 21.05 0.38 -19.96
CA LEU A 503 20.56 1.50 -19.13
C LEU A 503 19.46 1.07 -18.17
N ILE A 504 18.59 0.14 -18.57
CA ILE A 504 17.55 -0.34 -17.66
C ILE A 504 18.15 -1.09 -16.48
N SER A 505 19.35 -1.64 -16.62
CA SER A 505 20.00 -2.43 -15.57
C SER A 505 20.25 -1.64 -14.29
N VAL A 506 20.31 -0.30 -14.37
CA VAL A 506 20.50 0.57 -13.20
C VAL A 506 19.18 1.00 -12.55
N GLU A 507 18.02 0.62 -13.10
CA GLU A 507 16.71 1.07 -12.60
C GLU A 507 16.45 0.72 -11.13
N TRP A 508 17.00 -0.38 -10.64
CA TRP A 508 16.89 -0.76 -9.22
C TRP A 508 17.31 0.38 -8.28
N SER A 509 18.28 1.20 -8.68
CA SER A 509 18.85 2.28 -7.88
C SER A 509 17.87 3.43 -7.58
N ARG A 510 16.74 3.51 -8.34
CA ARG A 510 15.71 4.54 -8.14
C ARG A 510 14.49 4.07 -7.33
N ILE A 511 14.46 2.81 -6.93
CA ILE A 511 13.27 2.20 -6.31
C ILE A 511 13.30 2.38 -4.77
N PRO A 512 12.53 3.31 -4.19
CA PRO A 512 12.56 3.57 -2.75
C PRO A 512 12.04 2.37 -1.93
N HIS A 513 11.20 1.54 -2.53
CA HIS A 513 10.60 0.38 -1.85
C HIS A 513 11.62 -0.67 -1.39
N PHE A 514 12.82 -0.72 -1.96
CA PHE A 514 13.88 -1.61 -1.47
C PHE A 514 14.44 -1.21 -0.09
N TYR A 515 14.00 -0.05 0.43
CA TYR A 515 14.26 0.39 1.80
C TYR A 515 13.08 0.12 2.75
N TYR A 516 12.00 -0.55 2.27
CA TYR A 516 10.77 -0.84 3.02
C TYR A 516 10.63 -2.33 3.40
N ASN A 517 11.74 -3.03 3.53
CA ASN A 517 11.82 -4.37 4.12
C ASN A 517 10.92 -5.40 3.42
N PHE A 518 11.19 -5.66 2.14
CA PHE A 518 10.48 -6.66 1.30
C PHE A 518 8.98 -6.40 1.14
N TYR A 519 8.56 -5.15 1.09
CA TYR A 519 7.14 -4.80 1.04
C TYR A 519 6.46 -5.12 -0.30
N VAL A 520 7.17 -4.99 -1.43
CA VAL A 520 6.55 -4.90 -2.77
C VAL A 520 5.75 -6.12 -3.23
N TYR A 521 6.06 -7.33 -2.74
CA TYR A 521 5.30 -8.53 -3.13
C TYR A 521 3.83 -8.47 -2.67
N GLN A 522 3.54 -7.69 -1.63
CA GLN A 522 2.20 -7.55 -1.07
C GLN A 522 1.23 -6.89 -2.06
N TYR A 523 1.72 -6.03 -2.94
CA TYR A 523 0.90 -5.48 -4.04
C TYR A 523 0.41 -6.59 -4.98
N ALA A 524 1.31 -7.48 -5.41
CA ALA A 524 0.98 -8.56 -6.33
C ALA A 524 0.03 -9.60 -5.69
N THR A 525 0.26 -9.97 -4.43
CA THR A 525 -0.61 -10.92 -3.72
C THR A 525 -2.00 -10.34 -3.47
N SER A 526 -2.10 -9.10 -3.02
CA SER A 526 -3.39 -8.43 -2.81
C SER A 526 -4.18 -8.28 -4.10
N PHE A 527 -3.52 -7.90 -5.20
CA PHE A 527 -4.15 -7.79 -6.51
C PHE A 527 -4.67 -9.14 -7.03
N ALA A 528 -3.90 -10.22 -6.86
CA ALA A 528 -4.35 -11.57 -7.23
C ALA A 528 -5.58 -12.00 -6.43
N VAL A 529 -5.60 -11.72 -5.12
CA VAL A 529 -6.75 -12.00 -4.25
C VAL A 529 -7.98 -11.22 -4.72
N SER A 530 -7.83 -9.94 -5.01
CA SER A 530 -8.92 -9.08 -5.48
C SER A 530 -9.50 -9.54 -6.81
N CYS A 531 -8.66 -9.96 -7.76
CA CYS A 531 -9.09 -10.59 -9.02
C CYS A 531 -9.91 -11.86 -8.76
N ALA A 532 -9.47 -12.72 -7.83
CA ALA A 532 -10.18 -13.94 -7.49
C ALA A 532 -11.54 -13.65 -6.83
N ILE A 533 -11.61 -12.72 -5.90
CA ILE A 533 -12.86 -12.29 -5.23
C ILE A 533 -13.83 -11.69 -6.26
N ALA A 534 -13.37 -10.73 -7.06
CA ALA A 534 -14.20 -10.07 -8.07
C ALA A 534 -14.78 -11.08 -9.08
N LYS A 535 -13.93 -12.03 -9.57
CA LYS A 535 -14.36 -13.09 -10.48
C LYS A 535 -15.49 -13.95 -9.87
N ARG A 536 -15.37 -14.38 -8.61
CA ARG A 536 -16.36 -15.19 -7.91
C ARG A 536 -17.68 -14.43 -7.73
N ILE A 537 -17.61 -13.13 -7.37
CA ILE A 537 -18.79 -12.28 -7.20
C ILE A 537 -19.49 -12.05 -8.54
N LEU A 538 -18.75 -11.72 -9.60
CA LEU A 538 -19.30 -11.53 -10.95
C LEU A 538 -19.92 -12.82 -11.53
N ALA A 539 -19.33 -13.98 -11.24
CA ALA A 539 -19.88 -15.27 -11.59
C ALA A 539 -21.10 -15.67 -10.75
N LYS A 540 -21.49 -14.87 -9.76
CA LYS A 540 -22.58 -15.16 -8.81
C LYS A 540 -22.39 -16.52 -8.12
N GLU A 541 -21.15 -16.87 -7.79
CA GLU A 541 -20.84 -18.09 -7.06
C GLU A 541 -21.54 -18.07 -5.70
N GLU A 542 -22.19 -19.19 -5.35
CA GLU A 542 -22.95 -19.29 -4.09
C GLU A 542 -22.06 -19.02 -2.87
N GLY A 543 -22.48 -18.10 -2.01
CA GLY A 543 -21.75 -17.71 -0.79
C GLY A 543 -20.54 -16.77 -1.02
N ALA A 544 -20.16 -16.44 -2.26
CA ALA A 544 -18.98 -15.62 -2.53
C ALA A 544 -19.08 -14.21 -1.91
N LEU A 545 -20.24 -13.57 -2.04
CA LEU A 545 -20.48 -12.24 -1.48
C LEU A 545 -20.48 -12.24 0.05
N GLU A 546 -21.15 -13.23 0.66
CA GLU A 546 -21.20 -13.39 2.13
C GLU A 546 -19.81 -13.66 2.71
N GLN A 547 -19.00 -14.49 2.03
CA GLN A 547 -17.61 -14.76 2.40
C GLN A 547 -16.75 -13.50 2.33
N TYR A 548 -16.91 -12.71 1.27
CA TYR A 548 -16.19 -11.45 1.13
C TYR A 548 -16.58 -10.46 2.24
N LYS A 549 -17.87 -10.27 2.53
CA LYS A 549 -18.33 -9.40 3.63
C LYS A 549 -17.88 -9.90 4.99
N LYS A 550 -17.79 -11.22 5.19
CA LYS A 550 -17.22 -11.80 6.40
C LYS A 550 -15.75 -11.41 6.55
N PHE A 551 -14.96 -11.46 5.48
CA PHE A 551 -13.59 -10.98 5.46
C PHE A 551 -13.52 -9.48 5.84
N LEU A 552 -14.28 -8.62 5.16
CA LEU A 552 -14.31 -7.17 5.45
C LEU A 552 -14.65 -6.86 6.92
N SER A 553 -15.44 -7.72 7.56
CA SER A 553 -15.90 -7.56 8.95
C SER A 553 -14.97 -8.18 9.99
N SER A 554 -13.86 -8.79 9.58
CA SER A 554 -13.04 -9.63 10.50
C SER A 554 -11.88 -8.88 11.16
N GLY A 555 -11.50 -7.69 10.70
CA GLY A 555 -10.37 -6.93 11.25
C GLY A 555 -9.08 -7.75 11.31
N CYS A 556 -8.42 -7.78 12.48
CA CYS A 556 -7.20 -8.56 12.71
C CYS A 556 -7.43 -9.83 13.55
N THR A 557 -8.63 -10.41 13.54
CA THR A 557 -8.98 -11.56 14.41
C THR A 557 -8.22 -12.85 14.11
N ASN A 558 -7.55 -12.92 12.96
CA ASN A 558 -6.67 -14.02 12.54
C ASN A 558 -5.44 -13.50 11.79
N ASP A 559 -4.51 -14.42 11.48
CA ASP A 559 -3.44 -14.13 10.55
C ASP A 559 -3.98 -13.75 9.14
N PRO A 560 -3.22 -12.97 8.34
CA PRO A 560 -3.70 -12.48 7.06
C PRO A 560 -4.15 -13.57 6.07
N VAL A 561 -3.45 -14.72 6.01
CA VAL A 561 -3.79 -15.81 5.09
C VAL A 561 -5.12 -16.46 5.49
N SER A 562 -5.32 -16.71 6.78
CA SER A 562 -6.58 -17.24 7.33
C SER A 562 -7.75 -16.27 7.10
N LEU A 563 -7.51 -14.95 7.20
CA LEU A 563 -8.53 -13.94 6.87
C LEU A 563 -8.95 -14.01 5.41
N LEU A 564 -8.00 -14.17 4.48
CA LEU A 564 -8.29 -14.31 3.05
C LEU A 564 -9.03 -15.61 2.72
N GLN A 565 -8.78 -16.68 3.47
CA GLN A 565 -9.56 -17.92 3.36
C GLN A 565 -11.04 -17.71 3.71
N LEU A 566 -11.37 -16.76 4.62
CA LEU A 566 -12.77 -16.36 4.86
C LEU A 566 -13.44 -15.77 3.62
N ALA A 567 -12.67 -15.05 2.77
CA ALA A 567 -13.13 -14.55 1.48
C ALA A 567 -13.14 -15.65 0.39
N GLY A 568 -12.78 -16.90 0.75
CA GLY A 568 -12.71 -18.03 -0.18
C GLY A 568 -11.47 -18.03 -1.08
N VAL A 569 -10.41 -17.32 -0.69
CA VAL A 569 -9.14 -17.25 -1.44
C VAL A 569 -8.01 -17.76 -0.54
N ASP A 570 -7.28 -18.75 -1.00
CA ASP A 570 -6.23 -19.43 -0.23
C ASP A 570 -4.84 -19.18 -0.83
N LEU A 571 -4.06 -18.27 -0.20
CA LEU A 571 -2.68 -17.99 -0.58
C LEU A 571 -1.68 -19.07 -0.12
N SER A 572 -2.12 -20.08 0.63
CA SER A 572 -1.28 -21.25 0.90
C SER A 572 -1.08 -22.13 -0.33
N THR A 573 -1.66 -21.75 -1.46
CA THR A 573 -1.54 -22.40 -2.78
C THR A 573 -1.21 -21.37 -3.86
N GLU A 574 -0.72 -21.83 -5.01
CA GLU A 574 -0.47 -20.97 -6.20
C GLU A 574 -1.76 -20.53 -6.92
N LYS A 575 -2.90 -21.16 -6.61
CA LYS A 575 -4.13 -21.02 -7.39
C LYS A 575 -4.59 -19.58 -7.60
N PRO A 576 -4.63 -18.69 -6.58
CA PRO A 576 -5.07 -17.31 -6.77
C PRO A 576 -4.21 -16.54 -7.79
N MET A 577 -2.88 -16.72 -7.74
CA MET A 577 -1.95 -16.09 -8.67
C MET A 577 -2.11 -16.64 -10.09
N VAL A 578 -2.24 -17.95 -10.24
CA VAL A 578 -2.47 -18.60 -11.55
C VAL A 578 -3.80 -18.15 -12.16
N ASP A 579 -4.85 -18.02 -11.36
CA ASP A 579 -6.17 -17.56 -11.82
C ASP A 579 -6.10 -16.07 -12.25
N ALA A 580 -5.39 -15.21 -11.51
CA ALA A 580 -5.18 -13.80 -11.87
C ALA A 580 -4.40 -13.68 -13.19
N ILE A 581 -3.31 -14.42 -13.36
CA ILE A 581 -2.54 -14.43 -14.62
C ILE A 581 -3.40 -14.93 -15.79
N SER A 582 -4.26 -15.92 -15.55
CA SER A 582 -5.17 -16.44 -16.59
C SER A 582 -6.22 -15.39 -17.00
N MET A 583 -6.72 -14.60 -16.05
CA MET A 583 -7.62 -13.46 -16.32
C MET A 583 -6.89 -12.39 -17.16
N PHE A 584 -5.68 -12.02 -16.78
CA PHE A 584 -4.84 -11.11 -17.56
C PHE A 584 -4.65 -11.60 -19.00
N HIS A 585 -4.30 -12.88 -19.18
CA HIS A 585 -4.08 -13.47 -20.50
C HIS A 585 -5.35 -13.48 -21.36
N SER A 586 -6.53 -13.73 -20.75
CA SER A 586 -7.81 -13.65 -21.45
C SER A 586 -8.04 -12.23 -22.00
N ILE A 587 -7.80 -11.19 -21.20
CA ILE A 587 -7.94 -9.80 -21.66
C ILE A 587 -6.91 -9.44 -22.75
N VAL A 588 -5.68 -9.96 -22.68
CA VAL A 588 -4.69 -9.81 -23.77
C VAL A 588 -5.24 -10.37 -25.09
N GLN A 589 -5.83 -11.57 -25.07
CA GLN A 589 -6.40 -12.20 -26.27
C GLN A 589 -7.63 -11.43 -26.78
N GLU A 590 -8.54 -11.05 -25.89
CA GLU A 590 -9.72 -10.25 -26.25
C GLU A 590 -9.36 -8.90 -26.86
N MET A 591 -8.34 -8.23 -26.31
CA MET A 591 -7.82 -6.95 -26.84
C MET A 591 -7.22 -7.15 -28.23
N ARG A 592 -6.43 -8.20 -28.45
CA ARG A 592 -5.85 -8.56 -29.75
C ARG A 592 -6.94 -8.83 -30.79
N ASP A 593 -7.93 -9.65 -30.43
CA ASP A 593 -9.05 -9.97 -31.31
C ASP A 593 -9.86 -8.72 -31.67
N LEU A 594 -10.09 -7.83 -30.70
CA LEU A 594 -10.81 -6.59 -30.91
C LEU A 594 -10.00 -5.62 -31.80
N TYR A 595 -8.68 -5.55 -31.60
CA TYR A 595 -7.79 -4.72 -32.43
C TYR A 595 -7.84 -5.12 -33.89
N HIS A 596 -7.88 -6.42 -34.23
CA HIS A 596 -7.93 -6.93 -35.59
C HIS A 596 -9.32 -6.95 -36.24
N LYS A 597 -10.41 -6.79 -35.46
CA LYS A 597 -11.74 -6.62 -36.06
C LYS A 597 -11.82 -5.31 -36.83
N VAL A 598 -12.01 -5.40 -38.14
CA VAL A 598 -12.19 -4.25 -39.07
C VAL A 598 -13.56 -3.59 -38.85
#